data_a97055c2a8b286c3d4f998f448c2d496
#
_entry.id   a97055c2a8b286c3d4f998f448c2d496
#
_cell.length_a   1.000
_cell.length_b   1.000
_cell.length_c   1.000
_cell.angle_alpha   90.00
_cell.angle_beta   90.00
_cell.angle_gamma   90.00
#
_symmetry.space_group_name_H-M   'P 1'
#
loop_
_entity.id
_entity.type
_entity.pdbx_description
1 polymer ?
#
loop_
_entity_poly.entity_id
_entity_poly.type
_entity_poly.pdbx_seq_one_letter_code
_entity_poly.pdbx_strand_id
1 'polypeptide(L)'
;MKHLFAMAAGLCVSTFAFGQAASIPVGTALTIFENQKVVVVQTAKGPIEITRTMTACGKNGGVIQPLVPVPGIHPIGETEIIQALGNPKAMVVDMRDTNDRVKGTIPGSISMPYTEVVDRLGELGCTKTGSAWNCAEAKLVYAFCNGPTCPQSPIAFRAMTREGFPADKIYYYRGGMLDW
;
A
#
# COMPACT_ATOMS: atom_id res chain seq x y z
N MET A 1 -20.97 46.60 -61.37
CA MET A 1 -20.23 45.47 -60.78
C MET A 1 -19.96 45.82 -59.34
N LYS A 2 -20.75 45.26 -58.42
CA LYS A 2 -20.61 45.47 -56.94
C LYS A 2 -20.14 44.16 -56.34
N HIS A 3 -18.90 44.14 -55.82
CA HIS A 3 -18.34 43.01 -55.12
C HIS A 3 -18.77 43.08 -53.66
N LEU A 4 -19.60 42.14 -53.22
CA LEU A 4 -19.90 41.89 -51.82
C LEU A 4 -18.77 41.02 -51.22
N PHE A 5 -18.06 41.57 -50.27
CA PHE A 5 -17.14 40.78 -49.40
C PHE A 5 -17.95 40.28 -48.19
N ALA A 6 -18.13 38.98 -48.11
CA ALA A 6 -18.67 38.34 -46.91
C ALA A 6 -17.51 38.04 -45.94
N MET A 7 -17.50 38.75 -44.80
CA MET A 7 -16.62 38.39 -43.66
C MET A 7 -17.24 37.23 -42.90
N ALA A 8 -16.58 36.08 -42.95
CA ALA A 8 -16.88 34.95 -42.07
C ALA A 8 -16.16 35.16 -40.71
N ALA A 9 -16.93 35.48 -39.67
CA ALA A 9 -16.44 35.50 -38.33
C ALA A 9 -16.30 34.07 -37.81
N GLY A 10 -15.07 33.56 -37.74
CA GLY A 10 -14.79 32.28 -37.13
C GLY A 10 -14.87 32.37 -35.59
N LEU A 11 -15.87 31.72 -34.99
CA LEU A 11 -15.94 31.50 -33.54
C LEU A 11 -14.89 30.46 -33.17
N CYS A 12 -13.77 30.88 -32.55
CA CYS A 12 -12.87 29.98 -31.85
C CYS A 12 -13.53 29.53 -30.56
N VAL A 13 -14.13 28.33 -30.55
CA VAL A 13 -14.56 27.66 -29.33
C VAL A 13 -13.32 27.02 -28.72
N SER A 14 -12.77 27.69 -27.72
CA SER A 14 -11.70 27.10 -26.86
C SER A 14 -12.31 26.01 -25.99
N THR A 15 -12.17 24.77 -26.39
CA THR A 15 -12.49 23.62 -25.55
C THR A 15 -11.46 23.55 -24.41
N PHE A 16 -11.86 24.01 -23.23
CA PHE A 16 -11.11 23.70 -22.02
C PHE A 16 -11.18 22.19 -21.79
N ALA A 17 -10.10 21.49 -22.07
CA ALA A 17 -9.93 20.12 -21.64
C ALA A 17 -9.85 20.15 -20.10
N PHE A 18 -10.96 19.83 -19.45
CA PHE A 18 -10.94 19.51 -18.03
C PHE A 18 -10.09 18.26 -17.87
N GLY A 19 -8.85 18.45 -17.40
CA GLY A 19 -8.02 17.34 -17.00
C GLY A 19 -8.75 16.53 -15.92
N GLN A 20 -9.14 15.31 -16.27
CA GLN A 20 -9.66 14.37 -15.28
C GLN A 20 -8.59 14.21 -14.21
N ALA A 21 -8.93 14.51 -12.96
CA ALA A 21 -8.07 14.20 -11.83
C ALA A 21 -7.80 12.70 -11.88
N ALA A 22 -6.55 12.32 -12.18
CA ALA A 22 -6.16 10.92 -12.24
C ALA A 22 -6.36 10.33 -10.85
N SER A 23 -7.31 9.41 -10.72
CA SER A 23 -7.47 8.63 -9.50
C SER A 23 -6.19 7.83 -9.27
N ILE A 24 -5.57 7.97 -8.09
CA ILE A 24 -4.40 7.17 -7.72
C ILE A 24 -4.88 5.72 -7.57
N PRO A 25 -4.35 4.75 -8.35
CA PRO A 25 -4.77 3.36 -8.24
C PRO A 25 -4.49 2.82 -6.84
N VAL A 26 -5.36 1.92 -6.36
CA VAL A 26 -5.14 1.18 -5.11
C VAL A 26 -3.81 0.43 -5.19
N GLY A 27 -3.02 0.48 -4.12
CA GLY A 27 -1.69 -0.15 -4.07
C GLY A 27 -0.55 0.69 -4.63
N THR A 28 -0.80 1.95 -5.04
CA THR A 28 0.25 2.86 -5.50
C THR A 28 1.09 3.37 -4.32
N ALA A 29 2.40 3.21 -4.40
CA ALA A 29 3.33 3.83 -3.47
C ALA A 29 3.59 5.29 -3.85
N LEU A 30 3.68 6.18 -2.85
CA LEU A 30 3.92 7.59 -3.06
C LEU A 30 5.37 7.94 -2.71
N THR A 31 6.07 8.60 -3.64
CA THR A 31 7.44 9.09 -3.39
C THR A 31 7.41 10.33 -2.51
N ILE A 32 8.22 10.35 -1.45
CA ILE A 32 8.23 11.43 -0.45
C ILE A 32 8.87 12.70 -1.01
N PHE A 33 9.94 12.56 -1.77
CA PHE A 33 10.71 13.68 -2.34
C PHE A 33 10.49 13.86 -3.83
N GLU A 34 9.29 13.75 -4.26
CA GLU A 34 8.95 14.05 -5.63
C GLU A 34 8.77 15.56 -5.84
N ASN A 35 8.92 15.97 -7.09
CA ASN A 35 8.71 17.34 -7.53
C ASN A 35 7.27 17.83 -7.32
N GLN A 36 6.35 16.93 -6.99
CA GLN A 36 4.96 17.24 -6.72
C GLN A 36 4.78 17.79 -5.29
N LYS A 37 5.16 19.04 -5.10
CA LYS A 37 4.97 19.74 -3.83
C LYS A 37 3.50 20.10 -3.56
N VAL A 38 2.71 20.19 -4.62
CA VAL A 38 1.33 20.62 -4.57
C VAL A 38 0.46 19.59 -5.28
N VAL A 39 -0.66 19.23 -4.65
CA VAL A 39 -1.70 18.39 -5.24
C VAL A 39 -3.00 19.19 -5.27
N VAL A 40 -3.62 19.31 -6.43
CA VAL A 40 -4.93 19.95 -6.57
C VAL A 40 -6.02 18.89 -6.61
N VAL A 41 -6.92 18.95 -5.63
CA VAL A 41 -8.08 18.06 -5.54
C VAL A 41 -9.33 18.81 -5.98
N GLN A 42 -10.05 18.29 -6.98
CA GLN A 42 -11.32 18.83 -7.42
C GLN A 42 -12.43 18.41 -6.48
N THR A 43 -13.17 19.35 -5.92
CA THR A 43 -14.32 19.09 -5.04
C THR A 43 -15.58 19.76 -5.59
N ALA A 44 -16.74 19.38 -5.05
CA ALA A 44 -18.02 20.01 -5.39
C ALA A 44 -18.07 21.52 -5.08
N LYS A 45 -17.18 22.01 -4.22
CA LYS A 45 -17.06 23.44 -3.84
C LYS A 45 -15.94 24.17 -4.58
N GLY A 46 -15.30 23.51 -5.54
CA GLY A 46 -14.16 24.02 -6.29
C GLY A 46 -12.85 23.30 -5.97
N PRO A 47 -11.74 23.68 -6.62
CA PRO A 47 -10.45 23.07 -6.39
C PRO A 47 -9.89 23.44 -5.01
N ILE A 48 -9.28 22.45 -4.36
CA ILE A 48 -8.49 22.64 -3.14
C ILE A 48 -7.04 22.33 -3.48
N GLU A 49 -6.15 23.28 -3.17
CA GLU A 49 -4.72 23.09 -3.28
C GLU A 49 -4.17 22.55 -1.96
N ILE A 50 -3.50 21.40 -2.00
CA ILE A 50 -2.86 20.77 -0.85
C ILE A 50 -1.35 20.87 -1.03
N THR A 51 -0.70 21.66 -0.20
CA THR A 51 0.76 21.76 -0.15
C THR A 51 1.32 20.67 0.75
N ARG A 52 2.24 19.88 0.21
CA ARG A 52 2.93 18.84 0.97
C ARG A 52 4.11 19.44 1.72
N THR A 53 4.11 19.33 3.04
CA THR A 53 5.20 19.78 3.90
C THR A 53 6.00 18.57 4.37
N MET A 54 7.33 18.66 4.25
CA MET A 54 8.22 17.60 4.73
C MET A 54 8.29 17.61 6.25
N THR A 55 7.99 16.45 6.84
CA THR A 55 8.20 16.21 8.28
C THR A 55 9.61 15.71 8.57
N ALA A 56 10.00 15.68 9.85
CA ALA A 56 11.28 15.11 10.27
C ALA A 56 11.47 13.67 9.79
N CYS A 57 10.40 12.86 9.79
CA CYS A 57 10.41 11.47 9.31
C CYS A 57 10.63 11.38 7.79
N GLY A 58 10.21 12.39 7.03
CA GLY A 58 10.38 12.43 5.58
C GLY A 58 11.77 12.90 5.12
N LYS A 59 12.62 13.42 6.01
CA LYS A 59 13.92 14.00 5.65
C LYS A 59 14.89 13.03 4.97
N ASN A 60 14.78 11.74 5.25
CA ASN A 60 15.65 10.71 4.67
C ASN A 60 15.19 10.25 3.29
N GLY A 61 14.10 10.78 2.77
CA GLY A 61 13.53 10.40 1.50
C GLY A 61 12.84 9.03 1.54
N GLY A 62 12.42 8.60 0.37
CA GLY A 62 11.86 7.27 0.19
C GLY A 62 10.47 7.27 -0.43
N VAL A 63 9.89 6.09 -0.50
CA VAL A 63 8.56 5.83 -1.06
C VAL A 63 7.63 5.43 0.06
N ILE A 64 6.57 6.19 0.28
CA ILE A 64 5.54 5.81 1.25
C ILE A 64 4.73 4.64 0.66
N GLN A 65 4.73 3.52 1.37
CA GLN A 65 3.95 2.36 0.98
C GLN A 65 2.45 2.65 1.13
N PRO A 66 1.59 2.15 0.22
CA PRO A 66 0.15 2.33 0.34
C PRO A 66 -0.38 1.60 1.58
N LEU A 67 -1.50 2.10 2.15
CA LEU A 67 -2.19 1.41 3.25
C LEU A 67 -2.77 0.07 2.79
N VAL A 68 -3.22 -0.01 1.54
CA VAL A 68 -3.77 -1.21 0.92
C VAL A 68 -2.90 -1.56 -0.29
N PRO A 69 -1.77 -2.28 -0.09
CA PRO A 69 -0.82 -2.59 -1.18
C PRO A 69 -1.34 -3.62 -2.18
N VAL A 70 -2.34 -4.41 -1.79
CA VAL A 70 -3.10 -5.34 -2.64
C VAL A 70 -4.58 -5.18 -2.26
N PRO A 71 -5.52 -5.14 -3.21
CA PRO A 71 -6.95 -5.08 -2.92
C PRO A 71 -7.39 -6.22 -2.00
N GLY A 72 -8.21 -5.90 -1.00
CA GLY A 72 -8.70 -6.87 -0.01
C GLY A 72 -7.88 -6.93 1.29
N ILE A 73 -6.66 -6.38 1.34
CA ILE A 73 -5.86 -6.30 2.57
C ILE A 73 -6.46 -5.25 3.51
N HIS A 74 -6.46 -5.56 4.81
CA HIS A 74 -6.97 -4.70 5.87
C HIS A 74 -5.84 -3.88 6.49
N PRO A 75 -5.84 -2.53 6.38
CA PRO A 75 -4.92 -1.69 7.14
C PRO A 75 -5.32 -1.67 8.61
N ILE A 76 -4.33 -1.75 9.50
CA ILE A 76 -4.52 -1.82 10.96
C ILE A 76 -3.50 -0.95 11.71
N GLY A 77 -3.76 -0.73 13.00
CA GLY A 77 -2.89 -0.07 13.96
C GLY A 77 -2.36 -1.01 15.05
N GLU A 78 -1.77 -0.42 16.08
CA GLU A 78 -1.14 -1.14 17.21
C GLU A 78 -2.15 -1.96 18.00
N THR A 79 -3.36 -1.44 18.19
CA THR A 79 -4.41 -2.08 18.97
C THR A 79 -4.78 -3.44 18.39
N GLU A 80 -4.93 -3.52 17.08
CA GLU A 80 -5.24 -4.76 16.36
C GLU A 80 -4.08 -5.77 16.44
N ILE A 81 -2.83 -5.31 16.42
CA ILE A 81 -1.65 -6.17 16.65
C ILE A 81 -1.70 -6.77 18.06
N ILE A 82 -1.96 -5.95 19.09
CA ILE A 82 -2.06 -6.43 20.46
C ILE A 82 -3.17 -7.48 20.61
N GLN A 83 -4.33 -7.22 20.02
CA GLN A 83 -5.45 -8.17 20.03
C GLN A 83 -5.12 -9.48 19.29
N ALA A 84 -4.39 -9.38 18.18
CA ALA A 84 -3.98 -10.54 17.40
C ALA A 84 -3.03 -11.48 18.16
N LEU A 85 -2.16 -10.96 19.02
CA LEU A 85 -1.26 -11.76 19.84
C LEU A 85 -2.01 -12.73 20.77
N GLY A 86 -3.23 -12.39 21.19
CA GLY A 86 -4.10 -13.24 22.00
C GLY A 86 -5.05 -14.14 21.21
N ASN A 87 -5.09 -14.04 19.88
CA ASN A 87 -6.03 -14.76 19.04
C ASN A 87 -5.42 -16.05 18.45
N PRO A 88 -5.89 -17.25 18.82
CA PRO A 88 -5.33 -18.52 18.32
C PRO A 88 -5.52 -18.71 16.80
N LYS A 89 -6.44 -17.98 16.17
CA LYS A 89 -6.67 -18.01 14.71
C LYS A 89 -5.80 -17.01 13.95
N ALA A 90 -5.03 -16.18 14.66
CA ALA A 90 -4.15 -15.16 14.08
C ALA A 90 -2.68 -15.52 14.27
N MET A 91 -1.84 -14.93 13.42
CA MET A 91 -0.38 -14.94 13.55
C MET A 91 0.14 -13.53 13.32
N VAL A 92 0.89 -13.00 14.29
CA VAL A 92 1.63 -11.76 14.10
C VAL A 92 2.98 -12.09 13.48
N VAL A 93 3.25 -11.50 12.31
CA VAL A 93 4.35 -11.91 11.42
C VAL A 93 5.29 -10.73 11.16
N ASP A 94 6.53 -10.89 11.58
CA ASP A 94 7.62 -9.99 11.22
C ASP A 94 8.18 -10.39 9.85
N MET A 95 7.91 -9.56 8.83
CA MET A 95 8.34 -9.81 7.45
C MET A 95 9.67 -9.19 7.09
N ARG A 96 10.38 -8.62 8.09
CA ARG A 96 11.72 -8.06 7.90
C ARG A 96 12.75 -9.16 7.73
N ASP A 97 13.88 -8.77 7.13
CA ASP A 97 15.04 -9.65 7.14
C ASP A 97 15.55 -9.91 8.58
N THR A 98 16.33 -10.96 8.74
CA THR A 98 16.84 -11.40 10.04
C THR A 98 17.68 -10.33 10.75
N ASN A 99 18.44 -9.53 10.00
CA ASN A 99 19.31 -8.49 10.57
C ASN A 99 18.50 -7.37 11.23
N ASP A 100 17.32 -7.07 10.73
CA ASP A 100 16.43 -6.09 11.35
C ASP A 100 15.72 -6.69 12.57
N ARG A 101 15.27 -7.96 12.47
CA ARG A 101 14.59 -8.62 13.55
C ARG A 101 15.46 -8.76 14.83
N VAL A 102 16.74 -9.07 14.69
CA VAL A 102 17.64 -9.23 15.86
C VAL A 102 17.88 -7.92 16.63
N LYS A 103 17.62 -6.77 16.02
CA LYS A 103 17.68 -5.45 16.68
C LYS A 103 16.47 -5.18 17.57
N GLY A 104 15.40 -5.96 17.42
CA GLY A 104 14.15 -5.86 18.16
C GLY A 104 12.98 -6.21 17.29
N THR A 105 11.92 -6.75 17.90
CA THR A 105 10.68 -7.14 17.21
C THR A 105 9.48 -7.02 18.15
N ILE A 106 8.28 -7.12 17.63
CA ILE A 106 7.07 -7.23 18.44
C ILE A 106 7.09 -8.57 19.17
N PRO A 107 7.07 -8.58 20.51
CA PRO A 107 7.06 -9.83 21.29
C PRO A 107 5.89 -10.75 20.89
N GLY A 108 6.17 -12.04 20.76
CA GLY A 108 5.16 -13.02 20.31
C GLY A 108 4.99 -13.12 18.79
N SER A 109 5.62 -12.25 18.00
CA SER A 109 5.63 -12.38 16.56
C SER A 109 6.54 -13.51 16.08
N ILE A 110 6.16 -14.15 14.98
CA ILE A 110 7.03 -15.10 14.28
C ILE A 110 7.89 -14.38 13.23
N SER A 111 9.07 -14.93 12.96
CA SER A 111 9.93 -14.47 11.88
C SER A 111 9.54 -15.15 10.58
N MET A 112 9.22 -14.37 9.58
CA MET A 112 8.97 -14.87 8.22
C MET A 112 9.43 -13.81 7.21
N PRO A 113 10.74 -13.77 6.88
CA PRO A 113 11.28 -12.82 5.95
C PRO A 113 10.51 -12.79 4.63
N TYR A 114 10.30 -11.58 4.10
CA TYR A 114 9.52 -11.36 2.88
C TYR A 114 10.02 -12.17 1.67
N THR A 115 11.28 -12.57 1.66
CA THR A 115 11.90 -13.40 0.63
C THR A 115 11.57 -14.89 0.76
N GLU A 116 11.15 -15.34 1.95
CA GLU A 116 10.90 -16.75 2.27
C GLU A 116 9.40 -17.08 2.35
N VAL A 117 8.52 -16.06 2.35
CA VAL A 117 7.10 -16.21 2.69
C VAL A 117 6.38 -17.24 1.82
N VAL A 118 6.68 -17.30 0.53
CA VAL A 118 6.02 -18.22 -0.41
C VAL A 118 6.36 -19.69 -0.08
N ASP A 119 7.62 -19.96 0.25
CA ASP A 119 8.05 -21.32 0.59
C ASP A 119 7.50 -21.77 1.96
N ARG A 120 7.11 -20.81 2.80
CA ARG A 120 6.67 -21.03 4.18
C ARG A 120 5.16 -20.82 4.39
N LEU A 121 4.36 -20.75 3.33
CA LEU A 121 2.89 -20.61 3.45
C LEU A 121 2.24 -21.75 4.26
N GLY A 122 2.88 -22.91 4.34
CA GLY A 122 2.44 -24.03 5.19
C GLY A 122 2.41 -23.67 6.68
N GLU A 123 3.32 -22.82 7.17
CA GLU A 123 3.33 -22.35 8.57
C GLU A 123 2.13 -21.44 8.86
N LEU A 124 1.59 -20.79 7.84
CA LEU A 124 0.38 -19.97 7.92
C LEU A 124 -0.92 -20.79 7.80
N GLY A 125 -0.81 -22.11 7.70
CA GLY A 125 -1.96 -23.01 7.60
C GLY A 125 -2.41 -23.33 6.18
N CYS A 126 -1.61 -22.97 5.16
CA CYS A 126 -1.86 -23.46 3.80
C CYS A 126 -1.43 -24.92 3.64
N THR A 127 -2.09 -25.64 2.76
CA THR A 127 -1.70 -27.00 2.35
C THR A 127 -1.22 -27.00 0.90
N LYS A 128 -0.20 -27.78 0.61
CA LYS A 128 0.36 -27.89 -0.75
C LYS A 128 -0.22 -29.11 -1.47
N THR A 129 -0.77 -28.91 -2.66
CA THR A 129 -1.27 -29.96 -3.52
C THR A 129 -0.53 -29.89 -4.86
N GLY A 130 0.43 -30.78 -5.06
CA GLY A 130 1.37 -30.67 -6.18
C GLY A 130 2.21 -29.42 -6.07
N SER A 131 2.16 -28.54 -7.08
CA SER A 131 2.84 -27.24 -7.08
C SER A 131 2.00 -26.07 -6.55
N ALA A 132 0.68 -26.27 -6.33
CA ALA A 132 -0.23 -25.21 -5.93
C ALA A 132 -0.46 -25.19 -4.41
N TRP A 133 -0.68 -24.00 -3.87
CA TRP A 133 -1.10 -23.80 -2.48
C TRP A 133 -2.63 -23.70 -2.37
N ASN A 134 -3.18 -24.36 -1.36
CA ASN A 134 -4.56 -24.16 -0.91
C ASN A 134 -4.51 -23.48 0.46
N CYS A 135 -4.93 -22.24 0.53
CA CYS A 135 -4.91 -21.39 1.71
C CYS A 135 -6.31 -21.06 2.24
N ALA A 136 -7.34 -21.82 1.86
CA ALA A 136 -8.72 -21.58 2.32
C ALA A 136 -8.84 -21.59 3.85
N GLU A 137 -8.11 -22.49 4.52
CA GLU A 137 -8.10 -22.64 5.98
C GLU A 137 -6.91 -21.92 6.65
N ALA A 138 -6.20 -21.07 5.91
CA ALA A 138 -5.06 -20.32 6.45
C ALA A 138 -5.49 -19.41 7.60
N LYS A 139 -4.57 -19.17 8.53
CA LYS A 139 -4.73 -18.23 9.65
C LYS A 139 -4.82 -16.80 9.16
N LEU A 140 -5.35 -15.91 10.01
CA LEU A 140 -5.28 -14.47 9.81
C LEU A 140 -3.83 -14.01 10.04
N VAL A 141 -3.27 -13.30 9.09
CA VAL A 141 -1.87 -12.84 9.12
C VAL A 141 -1.81 -11.37 9.42
N TYR A 142 -1.31 -11.01 10.60
CA TYR A 142 -1.08 -9.64 11.04
C TYR A 142 0.39 -9.30 10.83
N ALA A 143 0.70 -8.62 9.75
CA ALA A 143 2.06 -8.49 9.27
C ALA A 143 2.59 -7.06 9.34
N PHE A 144 3.89 -6.95 9.64
CA PHE A 144 4.59 -5.68 9.73
C PHE A 144 6.02 -5.76 9.17
N CYS A 145 6.59 -4.57 8.92
CA CYS A 145 8.02 -4.41 8.65
C CYS A 145 8.58 -3.20 9.41
N ASN A 146 9.55 -2.47 8.87
CA ASN A 146 10.20 -1.39 9.63
C ASN A 146 9.32 -0.14 9.81
N GLY A 147 8.45 0.17 8.86
CA GLY A 147 7.62 1.37 8.93
C GLY A 147 7.05 1.81 7.58
N PRO A 148 6.49 3.03 7.48
CA PRO A 148 5.72 3.48 6.32
C PRO A 148 6.47 3.48 4.98
N THR A 149 7.79 3.54 4.99
CA THR A 149 8.62 3.51 3.77
C THR A 149 9.21 2.14 3.46
N CYS A 150 8.97 1.15 4.33
CA CYS A 150 9.52 -0.20 4.17
C CYS A 150 8.70 -1.01 3.14
N PRO A 151 9.30 -1.52 2.06
CA PRO A 151 8.59 -2.27 1.02
C PRO A 151 8.47 -3.77 1.33
N GLN A 152 9.12 -4.30 2.36
CA GLN A 152 9.25 -5.75 2.61
C GLN A 152 7.88 -6.42 2.77
N SER A 153 7.00 -5.93 3.66
CA SER A 153 5.65 -6.48 3.80
C SER A 153 4.81 -6.35 2.51
N PRO A 154 4.74 -5.19 1.82
CA PRO A 154 4.06 -5.09 0.53
C PRO A 154 4.58 -6.05 -0.56
N ILE A 155 5.89 -6.33 -0.59
CA ILE A 155 6.46 -7.33 -1.51
C ILE A 155 5.96 -8.72 -1.14
N ALA A 156 6.01 -9.08 0.15
CA ALA A 156 5.50 -10.36 0.66
C ALA A 156 4.03 -10.56 0.31
N PHE A 157 3.18 -9.56 0.53
CA PHE A 157 1.74 -9.66 0.24
C PHE A 157 1.45 -9.93 -1.22
N ARG A 158 2.15 -9.24 -2.14
CA ARG A 158 2.02 -9.51 -3.57
C ARG A 158 2.48 -10.90 -3.96
N ALA A 159 3.51 -11.42 -3.30
CA ALA A 159 3.97 -12.78 -3.52
C ALA A 159 2.96 -13.80 -2.98
N MET A 160 2.49 -13.66 -1.73
CA MET A 160 1.49 -14.51 -1.11
C MET A 160 0.20 -14.59 -1.94
N THR A 161 -0.34 -13.44 -2.34
CA THR A 161 -1.62 -13.41 -3.09
C THR A 161 -1.50 -13.99 -4.49
N ARG A 162 -0.34 -13.90 -5.15
CA ARG A 162 -0.09 -14.60 -6.42
C ARG A 162 -0.09 -16.11 -6.27
N GLU A 163 0.34 -16.61 -5.12
CA GLU A 163 0.34 -18.03 -4.78
C GLU A 163 -1.00 -18.52 -4.20
N GLY A 164 -2.03 -17.67 -4.20
CA GLY A 164 -3.39 -18.04 -3.79
C GLY A 164 -3.71 -17.79 -2.32
N PHE A 165 -2.85 -17.09 -1.56
CA PHE A 165 -3.20 -16.68 -0.20
C PHE A 165 -4.31 -15.63 -0.24
N PRO A 166 -5.44 -15.79 0.50
CA PRO A 166 -6.56 -14.85 0.48
C PRO A 166 -6.14 -13.48 1.03
N ALA A 167 -6.34 -12.43 0.22
CA ALA A 167 -5.97 -11.07 0.60
C ALA A 167 -6.75 -10.55 1.81
N ASP A 168 -8.00 -10.98 1.98
CA ASP A 168 -8.88 -10.65 3.10
C ASP A 168 -8.45 -11.28 4.43
N LYS A 169 -7.50 -12.20 4.41
CA LYS A 169 -6.84 -12.74 5.61
C LYS A 169 -5.56 -12.02 5.99
N ILE A 170 -5.16 -10.98 5.25
CA ILE A 170 -3.96 -10.19 5.51
C ILE A 170 -4.34 -8.86 6.17
N TYR A 171 -3.75 -8.61 7.33
CA TYR A 171 -3.87 -7.40 8.13
C TYR A 171 -2.52 -6.70 8.17
N TYR A 172 -2.45 -5.49 7.62
CA TYR A 172 -1.19 -4.79 7.41
C TYR A 172 -0.98 -3.66 8.41
N TYR A 173 -0.03 -3.84 9.32
CA TYR A 173 0.46 -2.79 10.20
C TYR A 173 1.59 -2.00 9.51
N ARG A 174 1.19 -0.96 8.74
CA ARG A 174 2.15 -0.15 7.96
C ARG A 174 3.13 0.63 8.84
N GLY A 175 2.69 1.07 10.02
CA GLY A 175 3.52 1.78 11.01
C GLY A 175 4.77 0.97 11.40
N GLY A 176 4.63 -0.34 11.49
CA GLY A 176 5.74 -1.27 11.72
C GLY A 176 6.49 -0.98 13.01
N MET A 177 7.77 -1.35 13.03
CA MET A 177 8.61 -1.14 14.22
C MET A 177 8.85 0.34 14.54
N LEU A 178 8.73 1.22 13.55
CA LEU A 178 8.93 2.65 13.77
C LEU A 178 7.83 3.25 14.67
N ASP A 179 6.57 2.88 14.42
CA ASP A 179 5.45 3.37 15.23
C ASP A 179 5.30 2.55 16.52
N TRP A 180 5.61 1.24 16.48
CA TRP A 180 5.59 0.35 17.63
C TRP A 180 6.51 0.83 18.77
#